data_9e0f8d4af8ee002094b966aee740cb25
#
_entry.id   9e0f8d4af8ee002094b966aee740cb25
#
_cell.length_a   1.000
_cell.length_b   1.000
_cell.length_c   1.000
_cell.angle_alpha   90.00
_cell.angle_beta   90.00
_cell.angle_gamma   90.00
#
_symmetry.space_group_name_H-M   'P 1'
#
loop_
_entity.id
_entity.type
_entity.pdbx_description
1 polymer ?
#
loop_
_entity_poly.entity_id
_entity_poly.type
_entity_poly.pdbx_seq_one_letter_code
_entity_poly.pdbx_strand_id
1 'polypeptide(L)'
;MLVVKIGGAIGTGFEKLAEDLKNYDNYVLVHGGSHEMNIISEKLNTPPKFVTSISGHVSRYTDSETLDVLKMVYSGKVNKSIVETMRLKGINAIGLTGLDGGLLRGKRKEAIRIVENGKPKILRGDHTGKVDEVNTKLLRLLLEAGYVPVITIPIEGLEGGALNADADRAAAAIAGGLQAETLVILSNVPGLLKNPEDESSLIENIPKAQIENFMEYAQGRMKKKVLGATEAITGGVKRVVLGNANQEKPLTAALAGSGTVIQ
;
A
#
# COMPACT_ATOMS: atom_id res chain seq x y z
N MET A 1 9.88 13.23 -9.00
CA MET A 1 9.71 12.43 -7.78
C MET A 1 8.78 11.27 -8.07
N LEU A 2 9.14 10.06 -7.66
CA LEU A 2 8.40 8.83 -7.87
C LEU A 2 8.03 8.20 -6.53
N VAL A 3 6.81 7.68 -6.40
CA VAL A 3 6.42 6.81 -5.29
C VAL A 3 6.08 5.44 -5.86
N VAL A 4 6.71 4.41 -5.34
CA VAL A 4 6.50 3.02 -5.75
C VAL A 4 5.88 2.25 -4.61
N LYS A 5 4.78 1.57 -4.85
CA LYS A 5 4.16 0.69 -3.87
C LYS A 5 4.19 -0.75 -4.36
N ILE A 6 4.69 -1.66 -3.54
CA ILE A 6 4.64 -3.09 -3.81
C ILE A 6 3.65 -3.80 -2.89
N GLY A 7 2.82 -4.67 -3.45
CA GLY A 7 1.86 -5.48 -2.71
C GLY A 7 2.52 -6.49 -1.77
N GLY A 8 1.84 -6.85 -0.69
CA GLY A 8 2.26 -7.91 0.23
C GLY A 8 1.43 -9.20 0.05
N ALA A 9 0.96 -9.50 -1.16
CA ALA A 9 0.21 -10.71 -1.47
C ALA A 9 1.14 -11.88 -1.83
N ILE A 10 0.60 -13.11 -1.83
CA ILE A 10 1.31 -14.29 -2.37
C ILE A 10 1.72 -14.02 -3.82
N GLY A 11 2.92 -14.44 -4.20
CA GLY A 11 3.41 -14.34 -5.58
C GLY A 11 3.81 -12.94 -6.03
N THR A 12 3.99 -11.99 -5.10
CA THR A 12 4.56 -10.69 -5.41
C THR A 12 6.08 -10.76 -5.20
N GLY A 13 6.85 -10.92 -6.28
CA GLY A 13 8.31 -11.01 -6.24
C GLY A 13 8.96 -9.65 -6.00
N PHE A 14 9.71 -9.51 -4.91
CA PHE A 14 10.42 -8.26 -4.61
C PHE A 14 11.81 -8.20 -5.27
N GLU A 15 12.45 -9.34 -5.50
CA GLU A 15 13.81 -9.42 -6.05
C GLU A 15 13.94 -8.75 -7.42
N LYS A 16 12.98 -8.99 -8.31
CA LYS A 16 12.93 -8.36 -9.64
C LYS A 16 12.75 -6.84 -9.54
N LEU A 17 11.88 -6.40 -8.62
CA LEU A 17 11.71 -4.98 -8.37
C LEU A 17 12.98 -4.35 -7.80
N ALA A 18 13.65 -5.00 -6.84
CA ALA A 18 14.90 -4.50 -6.27
C ALA A 18 16.01 -4.37 -7.32
N GLU A 19 16.09 -5.31 -8.25
CA GLU A 19 17.03 -5.25 -9.37
C GLU A 19 16.72 -4.09 -10.33
N ASP A 20 15.44 -3.81 -10.55
CA ASP A 20 15.01 -2.72 -11.41
C ASP A 20 15.19 -1.34 -10.73
N LEU A 21 14.88 -1.25 -9.42
CA LEU A 21 14.97 -0.02 -8.62
C LEU A 21 16.37 0.60 -8.56
N LYS A 22 17.42 -0.19 -8.70
CA LYS A 22 18.82 0.33 -8.70
C LYS A 22 19.11 1.29 -9.85
N ASN A 23 18.28 1.30 -10.88
CA ASN A 23 18.41 2.18 -12.04
C ASN A 23 17.69 3.51 -11.87
N TYR A 24 17.09 3.75 -10.70
CA TYR A 24 16.29 4.94 -10.42
C TYR A 24 16.78 5.65 -9.17
N ASP A 25 16.73 6.96 -9.21
CA ASP A 25 17.01 7.86 -8.09
C ASP A 25 15.73 8.58 -7.64
N ASN A 26 15.78 9.18 -6.44
CA ASN A 26 14.76 10.08 -5.94
C ASN A 26 13.34 9.47 -5.91
N TYR A 27 13.21 8.32 -5.25
CA TYR A 27 11.93 7.64 -5.05
C TYR A 27 11.71 7.22 -3.59
N VAL A 28 10.45 7.01 -3.24
CA VAL A 28 10.01 6.40 -1.98
C VAL A 28 9.38 5.05 -2.30
N LEU A 29 9.80 4.01 -1.57
CA LEU A 29 9.18 2.70 -1.66
C LEU A 29 8.19 2.50 -0.51
N VAL A 30 6.97 2.06 -0.83
CA VAL A 30 5.96 1.67 0.16
C VAL A 30 5.64 0.18 -0.01
N HIS A 31 5.56 -0.57 1.08
CA HIS A 31 5.26 -2.00 0.97
C HIS A 31 4.10 -2.44 1.88
N GLY A 32 3.46 -3.51 1.47
CA GLY A 32 2.54 -4.28 2.29
C GLY A 32 3.22 -5.49 2.94
N GLY A 33 2.43 -6.33 3.65
CA GLY A 33 2.95 -7.53 4.32
C GLY A 33 1.84 -8.51 4.69
N SER A 34 0.67 -8.42 4.02
CA SER A 34 -0.54 -9.14 4.44
C SER A 34 -0.41 -10.66 4.38
N HIS A 35 0.34 -11.20 3.42
CA HIS A 35 0.58 -12.65 3.31
C HIS A 35 1.44 -13.15 4.46
N GLU A 36 2.58 -12.51 4.68
CA GLU A 36 3.50 -12.87 5.76
C GLU A 36 2.84 -12.71 7.13
N MET A 37 2.02 -11.67 7.29
CA MET A 37 1.26 -11.48 8.51
C MET A 37 0.27 -12.63 8.77
N ASN A 38 -0.40 -13.16 7.75
CA ASN A 38 -1.28 -14.31 7.92
C ASN A 38 -0.49 -15.54 8.43
N ILE A 39 0.64 -15.84 7.78
CA ILE A 39 1.49 -16.99 8.15
C ILE A 39 1.97 -16.87 9.61
N ILE A 40 2.46 -15.69 10.00
CA ILE A 40 2.98 -15.49 11.36
C ILE A 40 1.84 -15.46 12.38
N SER A 41 0.71 -14.85 12.07
CA SER A 41 -0.47 -14.86 12.94
C SER A 41 -0.93 -16.29 13.25
N GLU A 42 -0.99 -17.16 12.25
CA GLU A 42 -1.33 -18.58 12.45
C GLU A 42 -0.30 -19.29 13.34
N LYS A 43 0.99 -19.07 13.11
CA LYS A 43 2.07 -19.65 13.94
C LYS A 43 2.03 -19.19 15.39
N LEU A 44 1.53 -17.99 15.64
CA LEU A 44 1.37 -17.42 17.00
C LEU A 44 0.01 -17.75 17.62
N ASN A 45 -0.81 -18.60 17.00
CA ASN A 45 -2.17 -18.94 17.44
C ASN A 45 -3.11 -17.72 17.54
N THR A 46 -2.85 -16.67 16.73
CA THR A 46 -3.69 -15.47 16.59
C THR A 46 -4.22 -15.37 15.16
N PRO A 47 -5.08 -16.31 14.72
CA PRO A 47 -5.52 -16.40 13.32
C PRO A 47 -6.19 -15.08 12.87
N PRO A 48 -5.94 -14.66 11.61
CA PRO A 48 -6.46 -13.41 11.12
C PRO A 48 -7.99 -13.40 11.05
N LYS A 49 -8.62 -12.38 11.61
CA LYS A 49 -10.06 -12.13 11.53
C LYS A 49 -10.34 -11.09 10.46
N PHE A 50 -11.20 -11.40 9.50
CA PHE A 50 -11.63 -10.45 8.47
C PHE A 50 -13.09 -10.08 8.68
N VAL A 51 -13.40 -8.82 8.45
CA VAL A 51 -14.76 -8.26 8.56
C VAL A 51 -15.13 -7.54 7.26
N THR A 52 -16.40 -7.66 6.89
CA THR A 52 -16.95 -6.98 5.72
C THR A 52 -17.78 -5.79 6.20
N SER A 53 -17.42 -4.59 5.77
CA SER A 53 -18.21 -3.38 6.04
C SER A 53 -19.53 -3.39 5.26
N ILE A 54 -20.50 -2.57 5.67
CA ILE A 54 -21.79 -2.41 4.95
C ILE A 54 -21.56 -1.99 3.49
N SER A 55 -20.48 -1.25 3.19
CA SER A 55 -20.09 -0.86 1.83
C SER A 55 -19.36 -1.97 1.04
N GLY A 56 -19.30 -3.20 1.57
CA GLY A 56 -18.69 -4.36 0.92
C GLY A 56 -17.15 -4.43 0.98
N HIS A 57 -16.50 -3.52 1.72
CA HIS A 57 -15.05 -3.58 1.89
C HIS A 57 -14.65 -4.62 2.92
N VAL A 58 -13.80 -5.55 2.53
CA VAL A 58 -13.18 -6.52 3.44
C VAL A 58 -11.91 -5.91 4.04
N SER A 59 -11.80 -5.96 5.36
CA SER A 59 -10.61 -5.52 6.11
C SER A 59 -10.29 -6.48 7.24
N ARG A 60 -9.02 -6.50 7.66
CA ARG A 60 -8.60 -7.24 8.84
C ARG A 60 -9.11 -6.50 10.07
N TYR A 61 -9.84 -7.18 10.93
CA TYR A 61 -10.09 -6.68 12.27
C TYR A 61 -8.79 -6.68 13.05
N THR A 62 -8.41 -5.55 13.56
CA THR A 62 -7.12 -5.32 14.21
C THR A 62 -7.36 -4.93 15.68
N ASP A 63 -7.51 -5.92 16.55
CA ASP A 63 -7.46 -5.72 17.99
C ASP A 63 -6.01 -5.46 18.45
N SER A 64 -5.79 -5.29 19.73
CA SER A 64 -4.46 -4.97 20.30
C SER A 64 -3.45 -6.09 20.04
N GLU A 65 -3.86 -7.37 20.15
CA GLU A 65 -3.00 -8.52 19.90
C GLU A 65 -2.62 -8.60 18.40
N THR A 66 -3.60 -8.46 17.51
CA THR A 66 -3.36 -8.39 16.07
C THR A 66 -2.47 -7.20 15.69
N LEU A 67 -2.60 -6.07 16.38
CA LEU A 67 -1.76 -4.89 16.15
C LEU A 67 -0.31 -5.14 16.57
N ASP A 68 -0.07 -5.90 17.64
CA ASP A 68 1.28 -6.27 18.06
C ASP A 68 1.94 -7.21 17.04
N VAL A 69 1.22 -8.21 16.55
CA VAL A 69 1.68 -9.06 15.43
C VAL A 69 1.98 -8.22 14.18
N LEU A 70 1.12 -7.25 13.87
CA LEU A 70 1.33 -6.35 12.73
C LEU A 70 2.64 -5.57 12.87
N LYS A 71 2.90 -4.98 14.05
CA LYS A 71 4.17 -4.26 14.32
C LYS A 71 5.37 -5.18 14.12
N MET A 72 5.36 -6.39 14.68
CA MET A 72 6.46 -7.35 14.53
C MET A 72 6.70 -7.74 13.06
N VAL A 73 5.65 -8.07 12.35
CA VAL A 73 5.75 -8.61 10.98
C VAL A 73 6.09 -7.51 9.98
N TYR A 74 5.35 -6.42 9.97
CA TYR A 74 5.54 -5.37 8.97
C TYR A 74 6.83 -4.61 9.20
N SER A 75 7.09 -4.17 10.44
CA SER A 75 8.26 -3.33 10.76
C SER A 75 9.55 -4.14 10.89
N GLY A 76 9.45 -5.30 11.51
CA GLY A 76 10.61 -6.16 11.76
C GLY A 76 10.90 -7.07 10.59
N LYS A 77 10.03 -8.02 10.29
CA LYS A 77 10.31 -9.07 9.31
C LYS A 77 10.31 -8.55 7.88
N VAL A 78 9.19 -8.02 7.40
CA VAL A 78 9.04 -7.68 5.98
C VAL A 78 9.87 -6.45 5.62
N ASN A 79 9.77 -5.37 6.39
CA ASN A 79 10.50 -4.14 6.12
C ASN A 79 12.02 -4.38 6.10
N LYS A 80 12.55 -5.09 7.11
CA LYS A 80 14.00 -5.33 7.20
C LYS A 80 14.50 -6.29 6.12
N SER A 81 13.72 -7.29 5.72
CA SER A 81 14.08 -8.14 4.57
C SER A 81 14.14 -7.35 3.26
N ILE A 82 13.20 -6.41 3.05
CA ILE A 82 13.22 -5.52 1.88
C ILE A 82 14.45 -4.61 1.92
N VAL A 83 14.73 -3.97 3.06
CA VAL A 83 15.92 -3.12 3.23
C VAL A 83 17.20 -3.90 2.99
N GLU A 84 17.32 -5.11 3.56
CA GLU A 84 18.46 -6.00 3.34
C GLU A 84 18.68 -6.30 1.86
N THR A 85 17.62 -6.72 1.16
CA THR A 85 17.67 -6.99 -0.29
C THR A 85 18.11 -5.76 -1.08
N MET A 86 17.56 -4.58 -0.78
CA MET A 86 17.94 -3.32 -1.44
C MET A 86 19.40 -2.96 -1.16
N ARG A 87 19.85 -3.10 0.09
CA ARG A 87 21.25 -2.86 0.47
C ARG A 87 22.23 -3.78 -0.26
N LEU A 88 21.89 -5.06 -0.43
CA LEU A 88 22.67 -6.02 -1.22
C LEU A 88 22.76 -5.63 -2.71
N LYS A 89 21.81 -4.85 -3.22
CA LYS A 89 21.82 -4.28 -4.57
C LYS A 89 22.50 -2.91 -4.67
N GLY A 90 23.12 -2.42 -3.57
CA GLY A 90 23.80 -1.12 -3.52
C GLY A 90 22.86 0.08 -3.31
N ILE A 91 21.58 -0.14 -3.08
CA ILE A 91 20.62 0.94 -2.82
C ILE A 91 20.74 1.36 -1.35
N ASN A 92 20.90 2.67 -1.09
CA ASN A 92 21.03 3.20 0.28
C ASN A 92 19.68 3.28 0.99
N ALA A 93 19.04 2.13 1.20
CA ALA A 93 17.70 2.01 1.76
C ALA A 93 17.68 2.21 3.29
N ILE A 94 16.64 2.91 3.78
CA ILE A 94 16.30 3.06 5.20
C ILE A 94 14.85 2.63 5.42
N GLY A 95 14.63 1.69 6.34
CA GLY A 95 13.30 1.16 6.64
C GLY A 95 12.62 1.90 7.78
N LEU A 96 11.41 2.38 7.53
CA LEU A 96 10.58 3.15 8.47
C LEU A 96 9.13 2.65 8.45
N THR A 97 8.45 2.89 9.55
CA THR A 97 6.99 2.80 9.65
C THR A 97 6.37 4.19 9.69
N GLY A 98 5.06 4.26 9.64
CA GLY A 98 4.36 5.53 9.84
C GLY A 98 4.54 6.13 11.24
N LEU A 99 4.96 5.32 12.24
CA LEU A 99 5.24 5.79 13.61
C LEU A 99 6.55 6.58 13.70
N ASP A 100 7.56 6.21 12.89
CA ASP A 100 8.90 6.77 13.00
C ASP A 100 8.90 8.26 12.65
N GLY A 101 9.17 9.11 13.62
CA GLY A 101 9.15 10.56 13.48
C GLY A 101 7.77 11.14 13.10
N GLY A 102 6.68 10.46 13.46
CA GLY A 102 5.32 10.86 13.08
C GLY A 102 5.14 10.90 11.56
N LEU A 103 5.78 9.95 10.85
CA LEU A 103 5.85 9.96 9.40
C LEU A 103 4.48 9.91 8.72
N LEU A 104 3.59 9.06 9.23
CA LEU A 104 2.19 8.96 8.81
C LEU A 104 1.30 9.01 10.04
N ARG A 105 0.39 9.97 10.07
CA ARG A 105 -0.55 10.16 11.17
C ARG A 105 -1.98 10.13 10.67
N GLY A 106 -2.90 9.70 11.51
CA GLY A 106 -4.29 9.65 11.10
C GLY A 106 -5.28 9.37 12.21
N LYS A 107 -6.56 9.51 11.90
CA LYS A 107 -7.64 9.26 12.87
C LYS A 107 -7.98 7.78 12.93
N ARG A 108 -8.17 7.30 14.16
CA ARG A 108 -8.73 5.98 14.42
C ARG A 108 -10.21 5.94 14.02
N LYS A 109 -10.65 4.82 13.49
CA LYS A 109 -12.07 4.55 13.33
C LYS A 109 -12.63 4.08 14.67
N GLU A 110 -13.46 4.87 15.31
CA GLU A 110 -14.08 4.53 16.62
C GLU A 110 -14.93 3.27 16.56
N ALA A 111 -15.59 3.04 15.44
CA ALA A 111 -16.43 1.88 15.19
C ALA A 111 -16.52 1.56 13.70
N ILE A 112 -16.62 0.29 13.38
CA ILE A 112 -16.84 -0.19 12.02
C ILE A 112 -18.24 -0.76 11.93
N ARG A 113 -19.02 -0.32 10.95
CA ARG A 113 -20.31 -0.95 10.63
C ARG A 113 -20.05 -2.14 9.71
N ILE A 114 -20.29 -3.33 10.21
CA ILE A 114 -20.06 -4.60 9.50
C ILE A 114 -21.37 -5.31 9.21
N VAL A 115 -21.31 -6.31 8.31
CA VAL A 115 -22.37 -7.28 8.11
C VAL A 115 -21.92 -8.61 8.71
N GLU A 116 -22.64 -9.12 9.69
CA GLU A 116 -22.40 -10.43 10.31
C GLU A 116 -23.68 -11.26 10.22
N ASN A 117 -23.62 -12.42 9.59
CA ASN A 117 -24.78 -13.29 9.35
C ASN A 117 -25.96 -12.56 8.66
N GLY A 118 -25.64 -11.70 7.68
CA GLY A 118 -26.65 -10.91 6.93
C GLY A 118 -27.24 -9.72 7.69
N LYS A 119 -26.81 -9.45 8.93
CA LYS A 119 -27.32 -8.36 9.78
C LYS A 119 -26.25 -7.29 10.00
N PRO A 120 -26.63 -6.00 10.01
CA PRO A 120 -25.70 -4.93 10.36
C PRO A 120 -25.34 -4.99 11.85
N LYS A 121 -24.06 -4.86 12.16
CA LYS A 121 -23.51 -4.83 13.52
C LYS A 121 -22.45 -3.74 13.63
N ILE A 122 -22.35 -3.13 14.80
CA ILE A 122 -21.29 -2.18 15.13
C ILE A 122 -20.17 -2.94 15.83
N LEU A 123 -18.98 -2.92 15.24
CA LEU A 123 -17.76 -3.50 15.80
C LEU A 123 -16.91 -2.37 16.41
N ARG A 124 -16.49 -2.54 17.66
CA ARG A 124 -15.62 -1.64 18.41
C ARG A 124 -14.29 -2.35 18.73
N GLY A 125 -13.30 -1.61 19.20
CA GLY A 125 -11.99 -2.17 19.58
C GLY A 125 -11.05 -2.41 18.41
N ASP A 126 -11.43 -2.00 17.20
CA ASP A 126 -10.56 -2.06 16.04
C ASP A 126 -9.54 -0.91 16.05
N HIS A 127 -8.29 -1.22 15.77
CA HIS A 127 -7.18 -0.26 15.68
C HIS A 127 -6.84 0.04 14.22
N THR A 128 -7.83 0.35 13.41
CA THR A 128 -7.62 0.82 12.04
C THR A 128 -7.87 2.30 11.90
N GLY A 129 -7.13 2.92 11.00
CA GLY A 129 -7.24 4.34 10.69
C GLY A 129 -7.07 4.63 9.20
N LYS A 130 -7.14 5.92 8.89
CA LYS A 130 -6.82 6.50 7.59
C LYS A 130 -5.65 7.46 7.78
N VAL A 131 -4.73 7.51 6.82
CA VAL A 131 -3.68 8.53 6.81
C VAL A 131 -4.31 9.89 6.49
N ASP A 132 -4.12 10.85 7.39
CA ASP A 132 -4.58 12.23 7.24
C ASP A 132 -3.41 13.20 7.08
N GLU A 133 -2.25 12.88 7.69
CA GLU A 133 -1.04 13.71 7.68
C GLU A 133 0.19 12.88 7.26
N VAL A 134 1.06 13.51 6.50
CA VAL A 134 2.36 12.95 6.07
C VAL A 134 3.47 13.93 6.43
N ASN A 135 4.49 13.47 7.17
CA ASN A 135 5.68 14.25 7.48
C ASN A 135 6.61 14.30 6.24
N THR A 136 6.23 15.12 5.29
CA THR A 136 7.00 15.30 4.04
C THR A 136 8.38 15.92 4.27
N LYS A 137 8.56 16.67 5.38
CA LYS A 137 9.85 17.26 5.75
C LYS A 137 10.87 16.15 6.05
N LEU A 138 10.46 15.12 6.82
CA LEU A 138 11.32 13.96 7.10
C LEU A 138 11.68 13.20 5.83
N LEU A 139 10.70 12.98 4.95
CA LEU A 139 10.96 12.28 3.68
C LEU A 139 11.92 13.04 2.77
N ARG A 140 11.74 14.36 2.62
CA ARG A 140 12.64 15.19 1.82
C ARG A 140 14.06 15.20 2.40
N LEU A 141 14.20 15.32 3.72
CA LEU A 141 15.49 15.28 4.41
C LEU A 141 16.24 13.97 4.11
N LEU A 142 15.55 12.83 4.16
CA LEU A 142 16.15 11.52 3.88
C LEU A 142 16.57 11.40 2.40
N LEU A 143 15.72 11.82 1.49
CA LEU A 143 16.02 11.80 0.05
C LEU A 143 17.20 12.72 -0.29
N GLU A 144 17.23 13.93 0.25
CA GLU A 144 18.33 14.90 0.08
C GLU A 144 19.65 14.37 0.67
N ALA A 145 19.59 13.58 1.76
CA ALA A 145 20.74 12.90 2.34
C ALA A 145 21.15 11.61 1.59
N GLY A 146 20.51 11.31 0.44
CA GLY A 146 20.82 10.15 -0.40
C GLY A 146 20.30 8.82 0.11
N TYR A 147 19.32 8.84 1.02
CA TYR A 147 18.62 7.61 1.44
C TYR A 147 17.39 7.36 0.59
N VAL A 148 17.06 6.09 0.40
CA VAL A 148 15.79 5.64 -0.15
C VAL A 148 14.87 5.20 1.00
N PRO A 149 13.82 5.97 1.35
CA PRO A 149 12.87 5.58 2.37
C PRO A 149 12.04 4.35 1.92
N VAL A 150 12.03 3.31 2.76
CA VAL A 150 11.22 2.10 2.61
C VAL A 150 10.17 2.10 3.71
N ILE A 151 8.93 2.46 3.35
CA ILE A 151 7.89 2.79 4.31
C ILE A 151 6.84 1.69 4.39
N THR A 152 6.37 1.43 5.60
CA THR A 152 5.25 0.53 5.85
C THR A 152 4.34 1.05 6.97
N ILE A 153 3.24 0.38 7.21
CA ILE A 153 2.40 0.55 8.38
C ILE A 153 3.04 -0.17 9.60
N PRO A 154 2.66 0.13 10.86
CA PRO A 154 1.52 0.95 11.28
C PRO A 154 1.78 2.46 11.14
N ILE A 155 0.70 3.23 11.29
CA ILE A 155 0.73 4.69 11.38
C ILE A 155 0.50 5.15 12.82
N GLU A 156 0.84 6.41 13.13
CA GLU A 156 0.53 7.04 14.40
C GLU A 156 -0.93 7.54 14.43
N GLY A 157 -1.67 7.23 15.48
CA GLY A 157 -2.98 7.82 15.75
C GLY A 157 -2.86 9.28 16.20
N LEU A 158 -3.70 10.17 15.69
CA LEU A 158 -3.73 11.57 16.14
C LEU A 158 -4.06 11.71 17.65
N GLU A 159 -4.74 10.73 18.21
CA GLU A 159 -5.05 10.62 19.63
C GLU A 159 -4.04 9.77 20.40
N GLY A 160 -2.95 9.40 19.73
CA GLY A 160 -1.91 8.50 20.23
C GLY A 160 -2.11 7.03 19.83
N GLY A 161 -1.05 6.25 20.05
CA GLY A 161 -1.03 4.82 19.74
C GLY A 161 -0.82 4.49 18.26
N ALA A 162 -0.63 3.19 18.00
CA ALA A 162 -0.43 2.68 16.64
C ALA A 162 -1.77 2.29 16.00
N LEU A 163 -1.88 2.51 14.69
CA LEU A 163 -3.05 2.13 13.90
C LEU A 163 -2.63 1.34 12.67
N ASN A 164 -3.37 0.28 12.37
CA ASN A 164 -3.32 -0.37 11.06
C ASN A 164 -3.93 0.56 10.01
N ALA A 165 -3.33 0.61 8.83
CA ALA A 165 -3.85 1.39 7.70
C ALA A 165 -3.71 0.58 6.39
N ASP A 166 -4.39 1.02 5.34
CA ASP A 166 -4.22 0.43 4.02
C ASP A 166 -2.95 0.98 3.35
N ALA A 167 -2.05 0.08 2.92
CA ALA A 167 -0.76 0.48 2.36
C ALA A 167 -0.87 1.12 0.96
N ASP A 168 -1.91 0.80 0.16
CA ASP A 168 -2.15 1.45 -1.13
C ASP A 168 -2.57 2.92 -0.90
N ARG A 169 -3.41 3.17 0.13
CA ARG A 169 -3.83 4.51 0.53
C ARG A 169 -2.72 5.29 1.24
N ALA A 170 -1.88 4.60 2.03
CA ALA A 170 -0.68 5.23 2.60
C ALA A 170 0.28 5.71 1.51
N ALA A 171 0.50 4.90 0.46
CA ALA A 171 1.29 5.29 -0.69
C ALA A 171 0.68 6.48 -1.45
N ALA A 172 -0.64 6.50 -1.60
CA ALA A 172 -1.36 7.63 -2.20
C ALA A 172 -1.18 8.93 -1.39
N ALA A 173 -1.31 8.86 -0.06
CA ALA A 173 -1.10 10.01 0.81
C ALA A 173 0.35 10.53 0.74
N ILE A 174 1.34 9.62 0.74
CA ILE A 174 2.76 9.98 0.56
C ILE A 174 2.97 10.66 -0.80
N ALA A 175 2.43 10.08 -1.87
CA ALA A 175 2.58 10.63 -3.22
C ALA A 175 1.95 12.02 -3.35
N GLY A 176 0.75 12.21 -2.82
CA GLY A 176 0.09 13.52 -2.77
C GLY A 176 0.87 14.53 -1.92
N GLY A 177 1.29 14.16 -0.71
CA GLY A 177 2.04 15.05 0.18
C GLY A 177 3.39 15.48 -0.39
N LEU A 178 4.09 14.60 -1.10
CA LEU A 178 5.35 14.89 -1.79
C LEU A 178 5.14 15.58 -3.13
N GLN A 179 3.91 15.73 -3.63
CA GLN A 179 3.59 16.18 -4.98
C GLN A 179 4.34 15.37 -6.03
N ALA A 180 4.28 14.03 -5.86
CA ALA A 180 4.95 13.12 -6.76
C ALA A 180 4.37 13.22 -8.18
N GLU A 181 5.22 13.08 -9.17
CA GLU A 181 4.78 13.06 -10.56
C GLU A 181 4.01 11.78 -10.88
N THR A 182 4.53 10.66 -10.38
CA THR A 182 3.95 9.34 -10.63
C THR A 182 3.89 8.51 -9.36
N LEU A 183 2.76 7.84 -9.16
CA LEU A 183 2.59 6.73 -8.22
C LEU A 183 2.47 5.43 -9.01
N VAL A 184 3.35 4.47 -8.74
CA VAL A 184 3.26 3.11 -9.32
C VAL A 184 2.83 2.14 -8.22
N ILE A 185 1.73 1.42 -8.44
CA ILE A 185 1.21 0.38 -7.53
C ILE A 185 1.39 -0.98 -8.20
N LEU A 186 2.39 -1.72 -7.75
CA LEU A 186 2.72 -3.05 -8.26
C LEU A 186 2.04 -4.15 -7.45
N SER A 187 1.49 -5.13 -8.15
CA SER A 187 0.82 -6.29 -7.56
C SER A 187 1.08 -7.55 -8.39
N ASN A 188 0.42 -8.65 -8.07
CA ASN A 188 0.54 -9.91 -8.80
C ASN A 188 -0.41 -10.04 -10.00
N VAL A 189 -1.04 -8.94 -10.42
CA VAL A 189 -1.92 -8.90 -11.59
C VAL A 189 -1.51 -7.77 -12.52
N PRO A 190 -1.82 -7.84 -13.84
CA PRO A 190 -1.31 -6.88 -14.82
C PRO A 190 -1.83 -5.45 -14.62
N GLY A 191 -3.00 -5.28 -14.01
CA GLY A 191 -3.67 -4.00 -13.81
C GLY A 191 -5.13 -4.21 -13.45
N LEU A 192 -6.00 -3.26 -13.78
CA LEU A 192 -7.44 -3.38 -13.67
C LEU A 192 -7.99 -4.15 -14.88
N LEU A 193 -8.66 -5.27 -14.62
CA LEU A 193 -9.28 -6.11 -15.65
C LEU A 193 -10.79 -5.88 -15.65
N LYS A 194 -11.41 -5.89 -16.84
CA LYS A 194 -12.88 -5.92 -16.95
C LYS A 194 -13.43 -7.23 -16.41
N ASN A 195 -12.73 -8.33 -16.68
CA ASN A 195 -13.01 -9.66 -16.13
C ASN A 195 -11.75 -10.17 -15.40
N PRO A 196 -11.79 -10.39 -14.08
CA PRO A 196 -10.64 -10.85 -13.30
C PRO A 196 -10.04 -12.19 -13.74
N GLU A 197 -10.81 -13.04 -14.42
CA GLU A 197 -10.39 -14.34 -14.93
C GLU A 197 -9.75 -14.27 -16.33
N ASP A 198 -9.72 -13.08 -16.96
CA ASP A 198 -9.23 -12.87 -18.32
C ASP A 198 -8.25 -11.69 -18.38
N GLU A 199 -6.96 -12.00 -18.45
CA GLU A 199 -5.91 -10.98 -18.54
C GLU A 199 -5.97 -10.15 -19.82
N SER A 200 -6.58 -10.67 -20.91
CA SER A 200 -6.77 -9.93 -22.16
C SER A 200 -7.79 -8.78 -22.02
N SER A 201 -8.59 -8.80 -20.95
CA SER A 201 -9.55 -7.75 -20.61
C SER A 201 -8.94 -6.54 -19.89
N LEU A 202 -7.60 -6.39 -19.92
CA LEU A 202 -6.88 -5.30 -19.28
C LEU A 202 -7.39 -3.94 -19.76
N ILE A 203 -7.70 -3.07 -18.80
CA ILE A 203 -8.01 -1.66 -19.04
C ILE A 203 -6.69 -0.90 -19.02
N GLU A 204 -6.14 -0.61 -20.20
CA GLU A 204 -4.81 0.01 -20.29
C GLU A 204 -4.80 1.48 -19.87
N ASN A 205 -5.84 2.25 -20.21
CA ASN A 205 -5.89 3.68 -19.98
C ASN A 205 -7.21 4.10 -19.34
N ILE A 206 -7.12 4.91 -18.28
CA ILE A 206 -8.26 5.51 -17.61
C ILE A 206 -8.04 7.03 -17.53
N PRO A 207 -8.87 7.85 -18.19
CA PRO A 207 -8.85 9.29 -17.97
C PRO A 207 -9.15 9.59 -16.50
N LYS A 208 -8.31 10.42 -15.85
CA LYS A 208 -8.45 10.75 -14.44
C LYS A 208 -9.83 11.27 -14.05
N ALA A 209 -10.48 12.01 -14.94
CA ALA A 209 -11.82 12.53 -14.72
C ALA A 209 -12.91 11.43 -14.72
N GLN A 210 -12.59 10.23 -15.18
CA GLN A 210 -13.53 9.11 -15.31
C GLN A 210 -13.21 7.93 -14.39
N ILE A 211 -12.21 8.03 -13.52
CA ILE A 211 -11.74 6.92 -12.69
C ILE A 211 -12.87 6.26 -11.88
N GLU A 212 -13.85 7.05 -11.42
CA GLU A 212 -14.99 6.54 -10.65
C GLU A 212 -15.87 5.58 -11.47
N ASN A 213 -15.98 5.79 -12.78
CA ASN A 213 -16.77 4.93 -13.68
C ASN A 213 -16.16 3.52 -13.80
N PHE A 214 -14.86 3.39 -13.51
CA PHE A 214 -14.16 2.10 -13.58
C PHE A 214 -14.16 1.34 -12.25
N MET A 215 -14.73 1.91 -11.19
CA MET A 215 -14.86 1.22 -9.89
C MET A 215 -15.74 -0.04 -9.97
N GLU A 216 -16.64 -0.14 -10.93
CA GLU A 216 -17.47 -1.32 -11.16
C GLU A 216 -16.65 -2.57 -11.50
N TYR A 217 -15.52 -2.41 -12.20
CA TYR A 217 -14.61 -3.51 -12.54
C TYR A 217 -13.68 -3.89 -11.37
N ALA A 218 -13.57 -3.04 -10.37
CA ALA A 218 -12.67 -3.24 -9.25
C ALA A 218 -13.30 -4.16 -8.19
N GLN A 219 -12.82 -5.38 -8.08
CA GLN A 219 -13.29 -6.36 -7.09
C GLN A 219 -12.23 -6.63 -6.01
N GLY A 220 -12.66 -7.01 -4.82
CA GLY A 220 -11.79 -7.43 -3.74
C GLY A 220 -10.65 -6.43 -3.42
N ARG A 221 -9.42 -6.90 -3.55
CA ARG A 221 -8.22 -6.07 -3.30
C ARG A 221 -8.00 -4.98 -4.36
N MET A 222 -8.48 -5.19 -5.60
CA MET A 222 -8.36 -4.19 -6.66
C MET A 222 -9.17 -2.93 -6.33
N LYS A 223 -10.31 -3.06 -5.65
CA LYS A 223 -11.11 -1.91 -5.20
C LYS A 223 -10.30 -0.92 -4.33
N LYS A 224 -9.43 -1.45 -3.46
CA LYS A 224 -8.55 -0.60 -2.63
C LYS A 224 -7.47 0.10 -3.46
N LYS A 225 -6.94 -0.57 -4.50
CA LYS A 225 -5.92 0.03 -5.38
C LYS A 225 -6.51 1.16 -6.22
N VAL A 226 -7.69 0.95 -6.80
CA VAL A 226 -8.38 2.00 -7.56
C VAL A 226 -8.77 3.16 -6.64
N LEU A 227 -9.24 2.88 -5.41
CA LEU A 227 -9.51 3.92 -4.42
C LEU A 227 -8.23 4.70 -4.06
N GLY A 228 -7.11 4.02 -3.82
CA GLY A 228 -5.81 4.66 -3.59
C GLY A 228 -5.36 5.50 -4.79
N ALA A 229 -5.56 5.00 -6.01
CA ALA A 229 -5.27 5.75 -7.23
C ALA A 229 -6.13 7.03 -7.33
N THR A 230 -7.43 6.93 -7.02
CA THR A 230 -8.34 8.09 -6.98
C THR A 230 -7.87 9.12 -5.95
N GLU A 231 -7.52 8.67 -4.75
CA GLU A 231 -6.99 9.56 -3.68
C GLU A 231 -5.69 10.23 -4.09
N ALA A 232 -4.78 9.51 -4.77
CA ALA A 232 -3.52 10.08 -5.27
C ALA A 232 -3.76 11.17 -6.33
N ILE A 233 -4.62 10.91 -7.31
CA ILE A 233 -5.00 11.88 -8.35
C ILE A 233 -5.65 13.12 -7.72
N THR A 234 -6.58 12.92 -6.78
CA THR A 234 -7.21 14.03 -6.03
C THR A 234 -6.17 14.81 -5.21
N GLY A 235 -5.14 14.14 -4.69
CA GLY A 235 -3.99 14.73 -4.00
C GLY A 235 -2.98 15.43 -4.89
N GLY A 236 -3.21 15.53 -6.22
CA GLY A 236 -2.36 16.26 -7.15
C GLY A 236 -1.30 15.43 -7.89
N VAL A 237 -1.27 14.09 -7.69
CA VAL A 237 -0.42 13.19 -8.48
C VAL A 237 -0.87 13.21 -9.94
N LYS A 238 0.08 13.41 -10.86
CA LYS A 238 -0.25 13.58 -12.30
C LYS A 238 -0.62 12.25 -12.95
N ARG A 239 0.02 11.16 -12.54
CA ARG A 239 -0.10 9.84 -13.16
C ARG A 239 -0.07 8.75 -12.10
N VAL A 240 -0.98 7.78 -12.20
CA VAL A 240 -0.94 6.55 -11.41
C VAL A 240 -0.88 5.35 -12.36
N VAL A 241 -0.05 4.37 -12.04
CA VAL A 241 0.06 3.13 -12.82
C VAL A 241 -0.21 1.93 -11.89
N LEU A 242 -1.17 1.10 -12.26
CA LEU A 242 -1.40 -0.20 -11.64
C LEU A 242 -0.70 -1.25 -12.50
N GLY A 243 0.34 -1.93 -11.99
CA GLY A 243 1.18 -2.81 -12.78
C GLY A 243 1.48 -4.15 -12.11
N ASN A 244 2.14 -5.03 -12.87
CA ASN A 244 2.52 -6.37 -12.44
C ASN A 244 3.95 -6.39 -11.90
N ALA A 245 4.11 -6.76 -10.61
CA ALA A 245 5.40 -6.88 -9.93
C ALA A 245 6.24 -8.07 -10.45
N ASN A 246 5.64 -9.02 -11.17
CA ASN A 246 6.30 -10.25 -11.58
C ASN A 246 6.96 -10.17 -12.97
N GLN A 247 6.87 -9.02 -13.64
CA GLN A 247 7.60 -8.75 -14.87
C GLN A 247 9.12 -8.70 -14.59
N GLU A 248 9.94 -8.83 -15.63
CA GLU A 248 11.40 -8.83 -15.50
C GLU A 248 11.94 -7.49 -14.96
N LYS A 249 11.39 -6.38 -15.47
CA LYS A 249 11.66 -5.01 -15.02
C LYS A 249 10.35 -4.31 -14.68
N PRO A 250 9.77 -4.59 -13.49
CA PRO A 250 8.38 -4.22 -13.22
C PRO A 250 8.16 -2.70 -13.13
N LEU A 251 9.11 -1.95 -12.59
CA LEU A 251 9.02 -0.50 -12.53
C LEU A 251 9.23 0.13 -13.91
N THR A 252 10.26 -0.31 -14.63
CA THR A 252 10.55 0.15 -15.99
C THR A 252 9.35 -0.09 -16.92
N ALA A 253 8.76 -1.28 -16.86
CA ALA A 253 7.58 -1.62 -17.66
C ALA A 253 6.37 -0.75 -17.30
N ALA A 254 6.09 -0.55 -16.01
CA ALA A 254 5.00 0.30 -15.55
C ALA A 254 5.19 1.76 -16.00
N LEU A 255 6.39 2.30 -15.91
CA LEU A 255 6.70 3.66 -16.36
C LEU A 255 6.57 3.79 -17.89
N ALA A 256 6.86 2.74 -18.65
CA ALA A 256 6.61 2.66 -20.09
C ALA A 256 5.12 2.48 -20.47
N GLY A 257 4.24 2.32 -19.47
CA GLY A 257 2.79 2.21 -19.69
C GLY A 257 2.24 0.78 -19.63
N SER A 258 3.05 -0.21 -19.25
CA SER A 258 2.54 -1.57 -19.03
C SER A 258 1.66 -1.62 -17.78
N GLY A 259 0.40 -2.02 -17.97
CA GLY A 259 -0.60 -2.06 -16.91
C GLY A 259 -1.77 -1.10 -17.15
N THR A 260 -2.42 -0.65 -16.08
CA THR A 260 -3.47 0.37 -16.15
C THR A 260 -2.89 1.73 -15.81
N VAL A 261 -2.88 2.63 -16.77
CA VAL A 261 -2.42 4.02 -16.62
C VAL A 261 -3.61 4.94 -16.36
N ILE A 262 -3.53 5.74 -15.29
CA ILE A 262 -4.55 6.73 -14.90
C ILE A 262 -3.91 8.11 -14.94
N GLN A 263 -4.37 8.98 -15.87
CA GLN A 263 -3.78 10.30 -16.07
C GLN A 263 -4.76 11.30 -16.68
#